data_6114ca381a4106cd0467bb7de4725436
#
_entry.id   6114ca381a4106cd0467bb7de4725436
#
_cell.length_a   1.000
_cell.length_b   1.000
_cell.length_c   1.000
_cell.angle_alpha   90.00
_cell.angle_beta   90.00
_cell.angle_gamma   90.00
#
_symmetry.space_group_name_H-M   'P 1'
#
loop_
_entity.id
_entity.type
_entity.pdbx_description
1 polymer ?
#
loop_
_entity_poly.entity_id
_entity_poly.type
_entity_poly.pdbx_seq_one_letter_code
_entity_poly.pdbx_strand_id
1 'polypeptide(L)'
;MDATRTGEPARAAADADPRRWWGLVVIALAQLMVVLDATIVNIALPSAQEDLGMTDGNRQWVITAYTLAFGGLLLLGGRIADLVGRKRTFVIGLIGFAAASALGGAATTAGMLFAARALQGAFAAVLAPSALSLLTTTFTDPKERGKAFGIYGALAGSGSAIGFIVGGLLTEYLNWRWCLYVNVPIAVLAVIGALALLHSSPGHPGARLDVPGVLLGCGGLVAIVYGFAEAQPRGWTDPLVLALFAVGVVLLAAFVWWQTRAPVPLLPLHIIKDRTRAGCFLTMALAVIGMFGLFLFMTYYLQVILDYSPVMTGLAFLPLTVAIITGSTQIAARLLDHVAPRLLMAPGALLAAVGMMLLTGLTVHSSYAADILPALILMGLGMGLIFMPVFATATAGVAPQDSGVTSATINTSQQVGGSIGTALLNTVATTSSAAYITAHLTDPAQRESVTREGIVHGYTVAIWWAAAIMLLAGLVAALMVTAKPPKHGAAQGAPVPEQVA
;
A
#
# COMPACT_ATOMS: atom_id res chain seq x y z
N MET A 1 -21.60 -66.38 -3.52
CA MET A 1 -20.43 -66.10 -2.75
C MET A 1 -19.93 -64.75 -3.21
N ASP A 2 -20.53 -63.91 -2.77
CA ASP A 2 -20.53 -62.81 -1.84
C ASP A 2 -19.21 -62.03 -1.93
N ALA A 3 -19.24 -60.95 -2.70
CA ALA A 3 -18.24 -59.92 -2.81
C ALA A 3 -18.82 -58.65 -2.21
N THR A 4 -18.62 -58.50 -0.90
CA THR A 4 -18.88 -57.28 -0.14
C THR A 4 -18.05 -56.12 -0.69
N ARG A 5 -18.68 -55.28 -1.52
CA ARG A 5 -18.19 -53.93 -1.81
C ARG A 5 -18.31 -53.10 -0.53
N THR A 6 -17.22 -52.98 0.18
CA THR A 6 -17.06 -51.94 1.21
C THR A 6 -17.04 -50.59 0.50
N GLY A 7 -18.22 -49.96 0.52
CA GLY A 7 -18.35 -48.55 0.14
C GLY A 7 -17.44 -47.72 1.03
N GLU A 8 -16.49 -47.02 0.42
CA GLU A 8 -15.85 -45.87 1.07
C GLU A 8 -16.95 -44.89 1.48
N PRO A 9 -17.04 -44.53 2.76
CA PRO A 9 -17.95 -43.48 3.15
C PRO A 9 -17.55 -42.20 2.39
N ALA A 10 -18.49 -41.73 1.54
CA ALA A 10 -18.40 -40.40 1.01
C ALA A 10 -18.00 -39.48 2.15
N ARG A 11 -16.82 -38.82 2.02
CA ARG A 11 -16.40 -37.77 2.94
C ARG A 11 -17.56 -36.79 3.02
N ALA A 12 -18.36 -36.92 4.06
CA ALA A 12 -19.39 -35.97 4.41
C ALA A 12 -18.74 -34.60 4.35
N ALA A 13 -19.31 -33.72 3.58
CA ALA A 13 -19.00 -32.30 3.61
C ALA A 13 -19.04 -31.91 5.09
N ALA A 14 -17.90 -31.70 5.69
CA ALA A 14 -17.81 -31.31 7.09
C ALA A 14 -18.70 -30.09 7.24
N ASP A 15 -19.73 -30.21 8.10
CA ASP A 15 -20.64 -29.11 8.41
C ASP A 15 -19.80 -27.89 8.73
N ALA A 16 -19.81 -26.94 7.80
CA ALA A 16 -18.92 -25.82 7.87
C ALA A 16 -19.36 -24.97 9.05
N ASP A 17 -18.47 -24.84 10.07
CA ASP A 17 -18.72 -24.12 11.30
C ASP A 17 -19.40 -22.76 11.01
N PRO A 18 -20.64 -22.52 11.43
CA PRO A 18 -21.32 -21.25 11.19
C PRO A 18 -20.56 -20.04 11.76
N ARG A 19 -19.66 -20.28 12.73
CA ARG A 19 -18.80 -19.25 13.32
C ARG A 19 -17.73 -18.72 12.36
N ARG A 20 -17.45 -19.38 11.22
CA ARG A 20 -16.45 -18.93 10.23
C ARG A 20 -16.72 -17.50 9.70
N TRP A 21 -18.00 -17.10 9.58
CA TRP A 21 -18.35 -15.73 9.16
C TRP A 21 -17.99 -14.68 10.22
N TRP A 22 -18.09 -15.02 11.50
CA TRP A 22 -17.55 -14.18 12.58
C TRP A 22 -16.03 -14.12 12.55
N GLY A 23 -15.35 -15.22 12.18
CA GLY A 23 -13.91 -15.22 11.89
C GLY A 23 -13.55 -14.27 10.77
N LEU A 24 -14.38 -14.18 9.71
CA LEU A 24 -14.21 -13.18 8.65
C LEU A 24 -14.32 -11.76 9.18
N VAL A 25 -15.27 -11.47 10.08
CA VAL A 25 -15.40 -10.13 10.67
C VAL A 25 -14.13 -9.75 11.42
N VAL A 26 -13.52 -10.66 12.15
CA VAL A 26 -12.25 -10.42 12.85
C VAL A 26 -11.10 -10.12 11.87
N ILE A 27 -10.97 -10.92 10.81
CA ILE A 27 -9.95 -10.72 9.78
C ILE A 27 -10.18 -9.38 9.04
N ALA A 28 -11.43 -9.07 8.74
CA ALA A 28 -11.83 -7.84 8.09
C ALA A 28 -11.58 -6.60 8.97
N LEU A 29 -11.80 -6.71 10.28
CA LEU A 29 -11.52 -5.65 11.24
C LEU A 29 -10.02 -5.34 11.32
N ALA A 30 -9.17 -6.38 11.29
CA ALA A 30 -7.72 -6.20 11.23
C ALA A 30 -7.27 -5.52 9.93
N GLN A 31 -7.86 -5.89 8.79
CA GLN A 31 -7.58 -5.25 7.50
C GLN A 31 -8.04 -3.79 7.50
N LEU A 32 -9.24 -3.52 8.01
CA LEU A 32 -9.75 -2.17 8.15
C LEU A 32 -8.80 -1.31 9.00
N MET A 33 -8.31 -1.83 10.12
CA MET A 33 -7.36 -1.15 11.00
C MET A 33 -6.08 -0.76 10.24
N VAL A 34 -5.48 -1.67 9.47
CA VAL A 34 -4.27 -1.40 8.69
C VAL A 34 -4.49 -0.32 7.62
N VAL A 35 -5.62 -0.39 6.91
CA VAL A 35 -5.95 0.60 5.86
C VAL A 35 -6.31 1.96 6.48
N LEU A 36 -7.07 1.94 7.56
CA LEU A 36 -7.43 3.15 8.30
C LEU A 36 -6.18 3.86 8.83
N ASP A 37 -5.25 3.12 9.46
CA ASP A 37 -3.99 3.67 9.97
C ASP A 37 -3.14 4.33 8.87
N ALA A 38 -3.08 3.73 7.70
CA ALA A 38 -2.33 4.28 6.57
C ALA A 38 -2.92 5.61 6.04
N THR A 39 -4.22 5.84 6.20
CA THR A 39 -4.92 7.02 5.68
C THR A 39 -5.16 8.10 6.74
N ILE A 40 -5.49 7.69 7.95
CA ILE A 40 -5.81 8.59 9.08
C ILE A 40 -4.63 9.51 9.43
N VAL A 41 -3.41 8.97 9.35
CA VAL A 41 -2.17 9.69 9.65
C VAL A 41 -1.91 10.84 8.66
N ASN A 42 -2.34 10.71 7.40
CA ASN A 42 -2.16 11.80 6.42
C ASN A 42 -2.91 13.06 6.85
N ILE A 43 -4.14 12.93 7.36
CA ILE A 43 -4.95 14.08 7.83
C ILE A 43 -4.38 14.68 9.13
N ALA A 44 -3.84 13.83 9.99
CA ALA A 44 -3.27 14.22 11.29
C ALA A 44 -1.86 14.84 11.16
N LEU A 45 -1.18 14.64 10.03
CA LEU A 45 0.24 14.96 9.87
C LEU A 45 0.57 16.46 10.07
N PRO A 46 -0.20 17.43 9.53
CA PRO A 46 0.08 18.84 9.79
C PRO A 46 0.04 19.21 11.27
N SER A 47 -0.98 18.73 12.00
CA SER A 47 -1.10 18.96 13.45
C SER A 47 0.00 18.28 14.25
N ALA A 48 0.41 17.07 13.85
CA ALA A 48 1.54 16.36 14.46
C ALA A 48 2.88 17.05 14.17
N GLN A 49 3.03 17.62 12.97
CA GLN A 49 4.22 18.38 12.59
C GLN A 49 4.41 19.60 13.49
N GLU A 50 3.35 20.35 13.69
CA GLU A 50 3.35 21.56 14.55
C GLU A 50 3.66 21.18 16.00
N ASP A 51 2.96 20.20 16.56
CA ASP A 51 3.08 19.80 17.97
C ASP A 51 4.46 19.20 18.32
N LEU A 52 5.08 18.46 17.40
CA LEU A 52 6.38 17.83 17.60
C LEU A 52 7.56 18.63 17.01
N GLY A 53 7.32 19.81 16.44
CA GLY A 53 8.35 20.66 15.84
C GLY A 53 9.09 20.01 14.67
N MET A 54 8.38 19.24 13.84
CA MET A 54 8.95 18.59 12.67
C MET A 54 9.22 19.61 11.56
N THR A 55 10.33 19.43 10.85
CA THR A 55 10.63 20.22 9.64
C THR A 55 9.89 19.67 8.43
N ASP A 56 9.73 20.49 7.39
CA ASP A 56 9.16 20.05 6.10
C ASP A 56 9.99 18.94 5.44
N GLY A 57 11.29 18.90 5.71
CA GLY A 57 12.19 17.87 5.21
C GLY A 57 12.02 16.52 5.90
N ASN A 58 11.69 16.49 7.20
CA ASN A 58 11.64 15.24 7.96
C ASN A 58 10.21 14.71 8.23
N ARG A 59 9.16 15.54 8.08
CA ARG A 59 7.76 15.10 8.29
C ARG A 59 7.35 13.86 7.50
N GLN A 60 7.94 13.69 6.32
CA GLN A 60 7.70 12.53 5.46
C GLN A 60 8.00 11.19 6.14
N TRP A 61 8.90 11.15 7.15
CA TRP A 61 9.26 9.94 7.86
C TRP A 61 8.09 9.31 8.62
N VAL A 62 7.07 10.08 8.97
CA VAL A 62 5.84 9.55 9.59
C VAL A 62 5.14 8.54 8.67
N ILE A 63 5.17 8.77 7.36
CA ILE A 63 4.61 7.87 6.35
C ILE A 63 5.67 6.88 5.89
N THR A 64 6.85 7.36 5.53
CA THR A 64 7.93 6.57 4.92
C THR A 64 8.43 5.46 5.84
N ALA A 65 8.61 5.72 7.15
CA ALA A 65 9.05 4.70 8.10
C ALA A 65 8.09 3.50 8.18
N TYR A 66 6.78 3.78 8.17
CA TYR A 66 5.74 2.76 8.14
C TYR A 66 5.76 1.97 6.83
N THR A 67 5.67 2.65 5.69
CA THR A 67 5.57 1.99 4.38
C THR A 67 6.83 1.22 4.03
N LEU A 68 8.01 1.73 4.40
CA LEU A 68 9.29 1.07 4.20
C LEU A 68 9.41 -0.21 5.04
N ALA A 69 9.10 -0.14 6.33
CA ALA A 69 9.11 -1.32 7.20
C ALA A 69 8.05 -2.34 6.77
N PHE A 70 6.84 -1.88 6.44
CA PHE A 70 5.77 -2.74 5.95
C PHE A 70 6.18 -3.45 4.65
N GLY A 71 6.57 -2.70 3.63
CA GLY A 71 6.92 -3.25 2.32
C GLY A 71 8.17 -4.14 2.35
N GLY A 72 9.20 -3.70 3.08
CA GLY A 72 10.45 -4.44 3.19
C GLY A 72 10.30 -5.79 3.92
N LEU A 73 9.47 -5.84 4.95
CA LEU A 73 9.28 -7.05 5.78
C LEU A 73 8.09 -7.92 5.37
N LEU A 74 7.30 -7.51 4.37
CA LEU A 74 6.06 -8.21 4.00
C LEU A 74 6.29 -9.66 3.58
N LEU A 75 7.31 -9.91 2.76
CA LEU A 75 7.67 -11.26 2.33
C LEU A 75 8.16 -12.13 3.51
N LEU A 76 8.91 -11.54 4.43
CA LEU A 76 9.32 -12.20 5.67
C LEU A 76 8.11 -12.53 6.55
N GLY A 77 7.16 -11.62 6.69
CA GLY A 77 5.94 -11.82 7.48
C GLY A 77 5.13 -13.04 7.04
N GLY A 78 5.03 -13.25 5.72
CA GLY A 78 4.42 -14.46 5.16
C GLY A 78 5.13 -15.75 5.61
N ARG A 79 6.46 -15.75 5.58
CA ARG A 79 7.28 -16.90 6.04
C ARG A 79 7.19 -17.14 7.55
N ILE A 80 7.11 -16.08 8.34
CA ILE A 80 6.88 -16.20 9.79
C ILE A 80 5.52 -16.85 10.07
N ALA A 81 4.49 -16.51 9.30
CA ALA A 81 3.17 -17.13 9.43
C ALA A 81 3.17 -18.63 9.12
N ASP A 82 3.97 -19.07 8.17
CA ASP A 82 4.14 -20.49 7.83
C ASP A 82 4.90 -21.25 8.92
N LEU A 83 5.89 -20.62 9.61
CA LEU A 83 6.69 -21.22 10.68
C LEU A 83 5.95 -21.30 12.00
N VAL A 84 5.40 -20.17 12.46
CA VAL A 84 4.84 -20.01 13.81
C VAL A 84 3.37 -20.48 13.86
N GLY A 85 2.72 -20.50 12.68
CA GLY A 85 1.30 -20.78 12.53
C GLY A 85 0.48 -19.49 12.40
N ARG A 86 -0.47 -19.52 11.47
CA ARG A 86 -1.21 -18.35 10.98
C ARG A 86 -1.96 -17.57 12.06
N LYS A 87 -2.69 -18.28 12.95
CA LYS A 87 -3.43 -17.64 14.05
C LYS A 87 -2.50 -16.96 15.04
N ARG A 88 -1.40 -17.63 15.45
CA ARG A 88 -0.44 -17.05 16.41
C ARG A 88 0.21 -15.81 15.81
N THR A 89 0.65 -15.89 14.58
CA THR A 89 1.28 -14.78 13.85
C THR A 89 0.32 -13.60 13.68
N PHE A 90 -0.95 -13.87 13.39
CA PHE A 90 -2.00 -12.85 13.30
C PHE A 90 -2.20 -12.12 14.65
N VAL A 91 -2.30 -12.87 15.76
CA VAL A 91 -2.45 -12.29 17.11
C VAL A 91 -1.20 -11.48 17.51
N ILE A 92 0.01 -12.00 17.26
CA ILE A 92 1.27 -11.27 17.50
C ILE A 92 1.29 -9.96 16.69
N GLY A 93 0.90 -10.02 15.41
CA GLY A 93 0.79 -8.84 14.54
C GLY A 93 -0.17 -7.79 15.10
N LEU A 94 -1.36 -8.20 15.56
CA LEU A 94 -2.36 -7.30 16.18
C LEU A 94 -1.83 -6.64 17.45
N ILE A 95 -1.29 -7.43 18.38
CA ILE A 95 -0.77 -6.92 19.66
C ILE A 95 0.41 -5.97 19.41
N GLY A 96 1.36 -6.37 18.56
CA GLY A 96 2.51 -5.54 18.24
C GLY A 96 2.13 -4.25 17.53
N PHE A 97 1.18 -4.31 16.58
CA PHE A 97 0.65 -3.13 15.91
C PHE A 97 -0.02 -2.17 16.90
N ALA A 98 -0.86 -2.69 17.80
CA ALA A 98 -1.52 -1.89 18.83
C ALA A 98 -0.52 -1.24 19.79
N ALA A 99 0.49 -1.99 20.24
CA ALA A 99 1.54 -1.48 21.14
C ALA A 99 2.36 -0.37 20.44
N ALA A 100 2.75 -0.59 19.19
CA ALA A 100 3.44 0.43 18.38
C ALA A 100 2.56 1.66 18.14
N SER A 101 1.25 1.46 17.91
CA SER A 101 0.28 2.54 17.75
C SER A 101 0.12 3.36 19.03
N ALA A 102 0.03 2.69 20.20
CA ALA A 102 0.00 3.35 21.48
C ALA A 102 1.28 4.16 21.76
N LEU A 103 2.45 3.59 21.42
CA LEU A 103 3.74 4.28 21.51
C LEU A 103 3.76 5.54 20.63
N GLY A 104 3.25 5.46 19.40
CA GLY A 104 3.14 6.59 18.49
C GLY A 104 2.20 7.68 18.98
N GLY A 105 1.04 7.31 19.55
CA GLY A 105 0.12 8.26 20.18
C GLY A 105 0.71 8.95 21.42
N ALA A 106 1.59 8.25 22.15
CA ALA A 106 2.32 8.81 23.29
C ALA A 106 3.60 9.56 22.91
N ALA A 107 3.91 9.74 21.61
CA ALA A 107 5.14 10.35 21.16
C ALA A 107 5.28 11.82 21.63
N THR A 108 6.43 12.14 22.22
CA THR A 108 6.81 13.48 22.66
C THR A 108 7.89 14.10 21.78
N THR A 109 8.46 13.33 20.85
CA THR A 109 9.46 13.75 19.89
C THR A 109 9.18 13.15 18.51
N ALA A 110 9.64 13.81 17.46
CA ALA A 110 9.54 13.29 16.09
C ALA A 110 10.21 11.91 15.93
N GLY A 111 11.40 11.72 16.53
CA GLY A 111 12.11 10.44 16.47
C GLY A 111 11.33 9.29 17.11
N MET A 112 10.64 9.54 18.23
CA MET A 112 9.77 8.54 18.86
C MET A 112 8.59 8.17 17.95
N LEU A 113 7.98 9.16 17.29
CA LEU A 113 6.90 8.91 16.34
C LEU A 113 7.41 8.09 15.13
N PHE A 114 8.57 8.45 14.56
CA PHE A 114 9.16 7.70 13.42
C PHE A 114 9.46 6.24 13.79
N ALA A 115 10.05 6.01 14.99
CA ALA A 115 10.32 4.66 15.48
C ALA A 115 9.03 3.86 15.70
N ALA A 116 8.00 4.48 16.27
CA ALA A 116 6.68 3.87 16.44
C ALA A 116 6.05 3.49 15.08
N ARG A 117 6.14 4.38 14.09
CA ARG A 117 5.67 4.12 12.72
C ARG A 117 6.43 2.96 12.04
N ALA A 118 7.75 2.88 12.21
CA ALA A 118 8.54 1.75 11.72
C ALA A 118 8.09 0.42 12.38
N LEU A 119 7.88 0.42 13.69
CA LEU A 119 7.37 -0.75 14.41
C LEU A 119 5.96 -1.14 13.96
N GLN A 120 5.04 -0.18 13.77
CA GLN A 120 3.71 -0.45 13.22
C GLN A 120 3.82 -1.10 11.83
N GLY A 121 4.67 -0.56 10.94
CA GLY A 121 4.93 -1.14 9.63
C GLY A 121 5.45 -2.58 9.70
N ALA A 122 6.38 -2.86 10.61
CA ALA A 122 6.92 -4.21 10.83
C ALA A 122 5.83 -5.20 11.28
N PHE A 123 4.96 -4.81 12.22
CA PHE A 123 3.86 -5.66 12.65
C PHE A 123 2.74 -5.77 11.61
N ALA A 124 2.47 -4.73 10.81
CA ALA A 124 1.58 -4.80 9.67
C ALA A 124 2.08 -5.81 8.62
N ALA A 125 3.40 -5.88 8.39
CA ALA A 125 4.02 -6.84 7.49
C ALA A 125 3.82 -8.30 7.92
N VAL A 126 3.70 -8.55 9.20
CA VAL A 126 3.38 -9.87 9.76
C VAL A 126 1.87 -10.14 9.73
N LEU A 127 1.07 -9.10 10.00
CA LEU A 127 -0.39 -9.19 10.11
C LEU A 127 -1.07 -9.45 8.76
N ALA A 128 -0.75 -8.70 7.72
CA ALA A 128 -1.45 -8.73 6.44
C ALA A 128 -1.36 -10.10 5.73
N PRO A 129 -0.21 -10.77 5.58
CA PRO A 129 -0.14 -12.12 5.00
C PRO A 129 -0.86 -13.16 5.86
N SER A 130 -0.79 -13.01 7.19
CA SER A 130 -1.49 -13.92 8.12
C SER A 130 -3.00 -13.82 7.98
N ALA A 131 -3.54 -12.60 7.84
CA ALA A 131 -4.97 -12.33 7.59
C ALA A 131 -5.44 -13.01 6.30
N LEU A 132 -4.72 -12.80 5.20
CA LEU A 132 -5.05 -13.38 3.90
C LEU A 132 -4.96 -14.92 3.92
N SER A 133 -3.95 -15.46 4.59
CA SER A 133 -3.78 -16.91 4.74
C SER A 133 -4.87 -17.54 5.61
N LEU A 134 -5.32 -16.88 6.69
CA LEU A 134 -6.46 -17.31 7.49
C LEU A 134 -7.76 -17.31 6.67
N LEU A 135 -7.97 -16.28 5.85
CA LEU A 135 -9.13 -16.21 4.96
C LEU A 135 -9.18 -17.40 3.99
N THR A 136 -8.06 -17.72 3.34
CA THR A 136 -7.97 -18.83 2.37
C THR A 136 -8.23 -20.19 3.00
N THR A 137 -7.79 -20.39 4.25
CA THR A 137 -7.97 -21.67 4.96
C THR A 137 -9.33 -21.82 5.64
N THR A 138 -9.95 -20.70 6.04
CA THR A 138 -11.28 -20.72 6.66
C THR A 138 -12.37 -20.96 5.63
N PHE A 139 -12.22 -20.44 4.40
CA PHE A 139 -13.21 -20.57 3.33
C PHE A 139 -12.68 -21.46 2.21
N THR A 140 -12.99 -22.76 2.28
CA THR A 140 -12.57 -23.79 1.32
C THR A 140 -13.50 -23.89 0.12
N ASP A 141 -14.80 -23.64 0.29
CA ASP A 141 -15.76 -23.61 -0.80
C ASP A 141 -15.49 -22.42 -1.76
N PRO A 142 -15.40 -22.62 -3.09
CA PRO A 142 -15.06 -21.56 -4.03
C PRO A 142 -16.02 -20.36 -4.02
N LYS A 143 -17.33 -20.59 -3.86
CA LYS A 143 -18.35 -19.52 -3.85
C LYS A 143 -18.25 -18.68 -2.59
N GLU A 144 -18.13 -19.34 -1.43
CA GLU A 144 -17.99 -18.67 -0.15
C GLU A 144 -16.64 -17.93 -0.04
N ARG A 145 -15.58 -18.54 -0.55
CA ARG A 145 -14.27 -17.90 -0.65
C ARG A 145 -14.33 -16.64 -1.50
N GLY A 146 -14.99 -16.69 -2.67
CA GLY A 146 -15.21 -15.51 -3.50
C GLY A 146 -15.94 -14.38 -2.75
N LYS A 147 -17.02 -14.72 -2.00
CA LYS A 147 -17.75 -13.77 -1.16
C LYS A 147 -16.90 -13.18 -0.03
N ALA A 148 -16.12 -14.02 0.65
CA ALA A 148 -15.24 -13.58 1.73
C ALA A 148 -14.12 -12.65 1.24
N PHE A 149 -13.50 -12.96 0.10
CA PHE A 149 -12.53 -12.09 -0.56
C PHE A 149 -13.15 -10.79 -1.07
N GLY A 150 -14.41 -10.86 -1.55
CA GLY A 150 -15.17 -9.67 -1.93
C GLY A 150 -15.38 -8.69 -0.77
N ILE A 151 -15.77 -9.21 0.40
CA ILE A 151 -15.93 -8.40 1.63
C ILE A 151 -14.57 -7.82 2.08
N TYR A 152 -13.52 -8.64 2.10
CA TYR A 152 -12.17 -8.21 2.46
C TYR A 152 -11.65 -7.11 1.54
N GLY A 153 -11.83 -7.26 0.22
CA GLY A 153 -11.46 -6.26 -0.78
C GLY A 153 -12.29 -4.99 -0.71
N ALA A 154 -13.60 -5.10 -0.44
CA ALA A 154 -14.48 -3.93 -0.26
C ALA A 154 -14.06 -3.09 0.95
N LEU A 155 -13.64 -3.74 2.06
CA LEU A 155 -13.11 -3.04 3.22
C LEU A 155 -11.76 -2.38 2.95
N ALA A 156 -10.89 -3.03 2.17
CA ALA A 156 -9.64 -2.40 1.73
C ALA A 156 -9.89 -1.13 0.90
N GLY A 157 -10.91 -1.13 0.05
CA GLY A 157 -11.29 0.05 -0.76
C GLY A 157 -12.00 1.14 0.04
N SER A 158 -12.99 0.76 0.88
CA SER A 158 -13.77 1.73 1.67
C SER A 158 -13.04 2.23 2.92
N GLY A 159 -12.04 1.48 3.40
CA GLY A 159 -11.26 1.81 4.60
C GLY A 159 -10.56 3.17 4.50
N SER A 160 -10.14 3.56 3.32
CA SER A 160 -9.52 4.88 3.09
C SER A 160 -10.52 6.03 3.30
N ALA A 161 -11.76 5.91 2.81
CA ALA A 161 -12.80 6.91 3.05
C ALA A 161 -13.12 7.05 4.54
N ILE A 162 -13.26 5.90 5.23
CA ILE A 162 -13.47 5.87 6.68
C ILE A 162 -12.28 6.52 7.39
N GLY A 163 -11.04 6.20 6.97
CA GLY A 163 -9.81 6.76 7.54
C GLY A 163 -9.74 8.28 7.42
N PHE A 164 -10.10 8.84 6.27
CA PHE A 164 -10.11 10.30 6.09
C PHE A 164 -11.15 10.99 6.97
N ILE A 165 -12.37 10.43 7.08
CA ILE A 165 -13.42 11.01 7.93
C ILE A 165 -13.04 10.88 9.41
N VAL A 166 -12.67 9.67 9.85
CA VAL A 166 -12.30 9.42 11.25
C VAL A 166 -11.06 10.22 11.63
N GLY A 167 -10.08 10.31 10.72
CA GLY A 167 -8.86 11.11 10.92
C GLY A 167 -9.17 12.58 11.12
N GLY A 168 -10.06 13.14 10.29
CA GLY A 168 -10.54 14.48 10.44
C GLY A 168 -11.22 14.72 11.79
N LEU A 169 -12.21 13.87 12.14
CA LEU A 169 -12.96 13.98 13.39
C LEU A 169 -12.05 13.87 14.63
N LEU A 170 -11.16 12.88 14.66
CA LEU A 170 -10.26 12.68 15.80
C LEU A 170 -9.26 13.82 15.94
N THR A 171 -8.72 14.33 14.83
CA THR A 171 -7.74 15.42 14.84
C THR A 171 -8.38 16.75 15.26
N GLU A 172 -9.59 17.04 14.77
CA GLU A 172 -10.29 18.31 15.01
C GLU A 172 -10.90 18.39 16.41
N TYR A 173 -11.61 17.32 16.86
CA TYR A 173 -12.37 17.35 18.12
C TYR A 173 -11.59 16.84 19.35
N LEU A 174 -10.50 16.09 19.11
CA LEU A 174 -9.63 15.61 20.18
C LEU A 174 -8.21 16.14 19.99
N ASN A 175 -7.35 15.36 19.34
CA ASN A 175 -6.02 15.75 18.86
C ASN A 175 -5.47 14.65 17.92
N TRP A 176 -4.38 14.93 17.22
CA TRP A 176 -3.76 14.01 16.26
C TRP A 176 -3.33 12.66 16.87
N ARG A 177 -3.02 12.59 18.17
CA ARG A 177 -2.61 11.36 18.87
C ARG A 177 -3.68 10.28 18.85
N TRP A 178 -4.96 10.70 18.87
CA TRP A 178 -6.10 9.78 18.81
C TRP A 178 -6.19 9.04 17.48
N CYS A 179 -5.60 9.57 16.41
CA CYS A 179 -5.48 8.88 15.13
C CYS A 179 -4.63 7.60 15.23
N LEU A 180 -3.73 7.56 16.21
CA LEU A 180 -2.96 6.35 16.52
C LEU A 180 -3.65 5.53 17.61
N TYR A 181 -4.13 6.14 18.69
CA TYR A 181 -4.79 5.43 19.78
C TYR A 181 -6.04 4.65 19.34
N VAL A 182 -6.76 5.08 18.30
CA VAL A 182 -7.98 4.40 17.80
C VAL A 182 -7.70 2.95 17.33
N ASN A 183 -6.47 2.65 16.94
CA ASN A 183 -6.06 1.29 16.58
C ASN A 183 -6.06 0.33 17.77
N VAL A 184 -5.86 0.83 19.00
CA VAL A 184 -5.76 0.00 20.22
C VAL A 184 -7.09 -0.72 20.52
N PRO A 185 -8.24 -0.03 20.65
CA PRO A 185 -9.51 -0.71 20.88
C PRO A 185 -9.89 -1.64 19.73
N ILE A 186 -9.59 -1.27 18.49
CA ILE A 186 -9.86 -2.11 17.32
C ILE A 186 -9.04 -3.41 17.41
N ALA A 187 -7.75 -3.30 17.72
CA ALA A 187 -6.88 -4.46 17.88
C ALA A 187 -7.28 -5.35 19.06
N VAL A 188 -7.68 -4.77 20.20
CA VAL A 188 -8.16 -5.53 21.35
C VAL A 188 -9.38 -6.36 20.97
N LEU A 189 -10.37 -5.78 20.30
CA LEU A 189 -11.55 -6.51 19.81
C LEU A 189 -11.16 -7.60 18.81
N ALA A 190 -10.22 -7.31 17.90
CA ALA A 190 -9.73 -8.28 16.92
C ALA A 190 -8.96 -9.43 17.60
N VAL A 191 -8.15 -9.17 18.64
CA VAL A 191 -7.43 -10.20 19.41
C VAL A 191 -8.41 -11.11 20.15
N ILE A 192 -9.38 -10.55 20.86
CA ILE A 192 -10.41 -11.32 21.57
C ILE A 192 -11.16 -12.21 20.57
N GLY A 193 -11.61 -11.63 19.45
CA GLY A 193 -12.29 -12.39 18.41
C GLY A 193 -11.40 -13.45 17.76
N ALA A 194 -10.12 -13.16 17.52
CA ALA A 194 -9.18 -14.13 16.96
C ALA A 194 -8.95 -15.32 17.89
N LEU A 195 -8.81 -15.07 19.20
CA LEU A 195 -8.62 -16.12 20.18
C LEU A 195 -9.86 -17.02 20.28
N ALA A 196 -11.06 -16.43 20.24
CA ALA A 196 -12.33 -17.14 20.41
C ALA A 196 -12.82 -17.87 19.13
N LEU A 197 -12.59 -17.30 17.93
CA LEU A 197 -13.26 -17.72 16.71
C LEU A 197 -12.34 -18.34 15.65
N LEU A 198 -11.04 -18.01 15.66
CA LEU A 198 -10.13 -18.55 14.66
C LEU A 198 -9.53 -19.89 15.10
N HIS A 199 -9.50 -20.85 14.17
CA HIS A 199 -8.89 -22.14 14.43
C HIS A 199 -7.35 -22.06 14.37
N SER A 200 -6.69 -22.77 15.28
CA SER A 200 -5.24 -22.88 15.26
C SER A 200 -4.80 -23.88 14.20
N SER A 201 -3.98 -23.42 13.25
CA SER A 201 -3.24 -24.31 12.37
C SER A 201 -1.78 -24.32 12.86
N PRO A 202 -1.20 -25.50 13.15
CA PRO A 202 0.20 -25.58 13.52
C PRO A 202 1.07 -25.09 12.37
N GLY A 203 2.19 -24.45 12.70
CA GLY A 203 3.20 -24.07 11.70
C GLY A 203 3.85 -25.33 11.08
N HIS A 204 4.49 -25.18 9.93
CA HIS A 204 5.20 -26.26 9.27
C HIS A 204 6.62 -26.37 9.82
N PRO A 205 6.96 -27.47 10.56
CA PRO A 205 8.31 -27.70 11.06
C PRO A 205 9.26 -27.95 9.86
N GLY A 206 9.98 -26.97 9.40
CA GLY A 206 10.89 -27.08 8.26
C GLY A 206 10.90 -25.87 7.35
N ALA A 207 9.99 -24.94 7.51
CA ALA A 207 10.09 -23.66 6.86
C ALA A 207 11.36 -22.94 7.32
N ARG A 208 12.21 -22.51 6.39
CA ARG A 208 13.46 -21.79 6.68
C ARG A 208 13.27 -20.31 6.32
N LEU A 209 13.84 -19.43 7.17
CA LEU A 209 13.89 -18.00 6.89
C LEU A 209 15.10 -17.69 6.02
N ASP A 210 14.90 -16.96 4.95
CA ASP A 210 15.98 -16.39 4.13
C ASP A 210 16.48 -15.09 4.78
N VAL A 211 17.20 -15.20 5.89
CA VAL A 211 17.73 -14.04 6.61
C VAL A 211 18.66 -13.19 5.74
N PRO A 212 19.58 -13.75 4.94
CA PRO A 212 20.41 -12.94 4.05
C PRO A 212 19.56 -12.19 3.02
N GLY A 213 18.55 -12.81 2.43
CA GLY A 213 17.63 -12.15 1.50
C GLY A 213 16.89 -10.98 2.15
N VAL A 214 16.41 -11.14 3.39
CA VAL A 214 15.77 -10.04 4.14
C VAL A 214 16.75 -8.88 4.35
N LEU A 215 17.96 -9.16 4.84
CA LEU A 215 18.94 -8.11 5.11
C LEU A 215 19.37 -7.36 3.84
N LEU A 216 19.60 -8.07 2.76
CA LEU A 216 19.97 -7.47 1.47
C LEU A 216 18.82 -6.65 0.87
N GLY A 217 17.60 -7.19 0.85
CA GLY A 217 16.43 -6.51 0.30
C GLY A 217 16.03 -5.29 1.12
N CYS A 218 15.83 -5.46 2.43
CA CYS A 218 15.45 -4.35 3.32
C CYS A 218 16.58 -3.31 3.43
N GLY A 219 17.83 -3.74 3.58
CA GLY A 219 18.97 -2.83 3.65
C GLY A 219 19.13 -2.00 2.38
N GLY A 220 18.94 -2.62 1.20
CA GLY A 220 18.97 -1.91 -0.07
C GLY A 220 17.86 -0.87 -0.22
N LEU A 221 16.61 -1.23 0.16
CA LEU A 221 15.47 -0.30 0.14
C LEU A 221 15.66 0.85 1.14
N VAL A 222 16.10 0.55 2.37
CA VAL A 222 16.41 1.56 3.39
C VAL A 222 17.47 2.53 2.88
N ALA A 223 18.56 2.04 2.29
CA ALA A 223 19.64 2.89 1.78
C ALA A 223 19.13 3.84 0.68
N ILE A 224 18.33 3.36 -0.27
CA ILE A 224 17.75 4.18 -1.35
C ILE A 224 16.81 5.25 -0.78
N VAL A 225 15.87 4.85 0.10
CA VAL A 225 14.88 5.78 0.65
C VAL A 225 15.53 6.80 1.56
N TYR A 226 16.53 6.39 2.35
CA TYR A 226 17.32 7.29 3.19
C TYR A 226 18.16 8.25 2.33
N GLY A 227 18.72 7.77 1.21
CA GLY A 227 19.40 8.61 0.23
C GLY A 227 18.51 9.73 -0.32
N PHE A 228 17.24 9.44 -0.67
CA PHE A 228 16.28 10.47 -1.08
C PHE A 228 16.01 11.49 0.05
N ALA A 229 15.85 11.02 1.29
CA ALA A 229 15.60 11.90 2.42
C ALA A 229 16.80 12.83 2.74
N GLU A 230 18.04 12.31 2.67
CA GLU A 230 19.27 13.11 2.90
C GLU A 230 19.60 14.06 1.73
N ALA A 231 19.06 13.81 0.54
CA ALA A 231 19.27 14.70 -0.61
C ALA A 231 18.67 16.10 -0.39
N GLN A 232 17.65 16.25 0.45
CA GLN A 232 17.04 17.55 0.76
C GLN A 232 17.98 18.46 1.57
N PRO A 233 18.55 18.05 2.74
CA PRO A 233 19.40 18.92 3.54
C PRO A 233 20.84 19.04 2.99
N ARG A 234 21.34 18.04 2.25
CA ARG A 234 22.76 17.95 1.81
C ARG A 234 22.96 18.28 0.34
N GLY A 235 21.92 18.15 -0.48
CA GLY A 235 22.00 18.25 -1.93
C GLY A 235 22.25 16.90 -2.62
N TRP A 236 21.84 16.82 -3.88
CA TRP A 236 21.88 15.59 -4.68
C TRP A 236 23.29 15.08 -5.01
N THR A 237 24.30 15.96 -4.95
CA THR A 237 25.70 15.64 -5.27
C THR A 237 26.56 15.35 -4.03
N ASP A 238 25.97 15.40 -2.83
CA ASP A 238 26.68 15.10 -1.59
C ASP A 238 27.22 13.65 -1.62
N PRO A 239 28.49 13.42 -1.22
CA PRO A 239 29.10 12.11 -1.22
C PRO A 239 28.34 11.05 -0.41
N LEU A 240 27.69 11.42 0.71
CA LEU A 240 26.88 10.49 1.50
C LEU A 240 25.62 10.08 0.73
N VAL A 241 24.95 11.01 0.06
CA VAL A 241 23.75 10.74 -0.75
C VAL A 241 24.08 9.78 -1.89
N LEU A 242 25.16 10.05 -2.61
CA LEU A 242 25.64 9.18 -3.69
C LEU A 242 26.07 7.80 -3.18
N ALA A 243 26.74 7.75 -2.02
CA ALA A 243 27.12 6.49 -1.39
C ALA A 243 25.89 5.67 -0.97
N LEU A 244 24.86 6.29 -0.41
CA LEU A 244 23.60 5.63 -0.04
C LEU A 244 22.89 5.03 -1.26
N PHE A 245 22.82 5.76 -2.38
CA PHE A 245 22.26 5.20 -3.62
C PHE A 245 23.12 4.06 -4.16
N ALA A 246 24.44 4.21 -4.18
CA ALA A 246 25.34 3.15 -4.64
C ALA A 246 25.21 1.88 -3.77
N VAL A 247 25.25 2.02 -2.44
CA VAL A 247 25.04 0.91 -1.49
C VAL A 247 23.68 0.28 -1.70
N GLY A 248 22.61 1.08 -1.83
CA GLY A 248 21.26 0.59 -2.07
C GLY A 248 21.16 -0.26 -3.35
N VAL A 249 21.70 0.22 -4.45
CA VAL A 249 21.73 -0.50 -5.73
C VAL A 249 22.55 -1.80 -5.61
N VAL A 250 23.74 -1.75 -4.97
CA VAL A 250 24.57 -2.94 -4.76
C VAL A 250 23.86 -3.98 -3.91
N LEU A 251 23.22 -3.57 -2.80
CA LEU A 251 22.47 -4.49 -1.94
C LEU A 251 21.26 -5.11 -2.66
N LEU A 252 20.53 -4.34 -3.46
CA LEU A 252 19.41 -4.88 -4.26
C LEU A 252 19.89 -5.80 -5.37
N ALA A 253 21.00 -5.50 -6.02
CA ALA A 253 21.63 -6.40 -6.99
C ALA A 253 22.09 -7.70 -6.31
N ALA A 254 22.73 -7.59 -5.14
CA ALA A 254 23.12 -8.73 -4.32
C ALA A 254 21.89 -9.54 -3.83
N PHE A 255 20.78 -8.88 -3.50
CA PHE A 255 19.50 -9.54 -3.19
C PHE A 255 19.00 -10.38 -4.37
N VAL A 256 18.92 -9.79 -5.56
CA VAL A 256 18.48 -10.53 -6.77
C VAL A 256 19.41 -11.72 -7.06
N TRP A 257 20.73 -11.51 -6.96
CA TRP A 257 21.71 -12.56 -7.12
C TRP A 257 21.54 -13.68 -6.08
N TRP A 258 21.34 -13.31 -4.80
CA TRP A 258 21.10 -14.27 -3.72
C TRP A 258 19.83 -15.08 -3.95
N GLN A 259 18.75 -14.47 -4.42
CA GLN A 259 17.49 -15.17 -4.72
C GLN A 259 17.65 -16.25 -5.81
N THR A 260 18.72 -16.20 -6.63
CA THR A 260 19.02 -17.28 -7.59
C THR A 260 19.64 -18.51 -6.92
N ARG A 261 20.16 -18.38 -5.70
CA ARG A 261 20.93 -19.41 -4.99
C ARG A 261 20.32 -19.84 -3.67
N ALA A 262 19.42 -19.05 -3.13
CA ALA A 262 18.75 -19.34 -1.87
C ALA A 262 17.98 -20.67 -1.94
N PRO A 263 18.13 -21.57 -0.97
CA PRO A 263 17.39 -22.84 -0.94
C PRO A 263 15.87 -22.62 -0.84
N VAL A 264 15.45 -21.55 -0.18
CA VAL A 264 14.05 -21.14 -0.03
C VAL A 264 13.99 -19.63 -0.28
N PRO A 265 13.94 -19.18 -1.53
CA PRO A 265 13.98 -17.77 -1.86
C PRO A 265 12.73 -17.06 -1.33
N LEU A 266 12.91 -15.83 -0.82
CA LEU A 266 11.80 -14.94 -0.45
C LEU A 266 10.95 -14.57 -1.67
N LEU A 267 11.63 -14.35 -2.80
CA LEU A 267 11.03 -13.96 -4.06
C LEU A 267 11.49 -14.93 -5.17
N PRO A 268 10.70 -15.96 -5.47
CA PRO A 268 11.01 -16.88 -6.56
C PRO A 268 11.12 -16.13 -7.89
N LEU A 269 12.30 -16.16 -8.51
CA LEU A 269 12.59 -15.34 -9.70
C LEU A 269 11.72 -15.68 -10.91
N HIS A 270 11.12 -16.86 -11.01
CA HIS A 270 10.21 -17.20 -12.08
C HIS A 270 8.96 -16.31 -12.10
N ILE A 271 8.54 -15.77 -10.93
CA ILE A 271 7.43 -14.83 -10.81
C ILE A 271 7.79 -13.49 -11.46
N ILE A 272 9.02 -12.99 -11.24
CA ILE A 272 9.47 -11.71 -11.79
C ILE A 272 9.92 -11.83 -13.24
N LYS A 273 10.40 -13.00 -13.66
CA LYS A 273 10.82 -13.23 -15.06
C LYS A 273 9.65 -13.20 -16.04
N ASP A 274 8.43 -13.46 -15.58
CA ASP A 274 7.25 -13.28 -16.40
C ASP A 274 7.05 -11.78 -16.70
N ARG A 275 7.14 -11.44 -17.99
CA ARG A 275 7.07 -10.05 -18.48
C ARG A 275 5.80 -9.33 -18.05
N THR A 276 4.68 -10.02 -18.08
CA THR A 276 3.38 -9.43 -17.71
C THR A 276 3.31 -9.15 -16.21
N ARG A 277 3.77 -10.08 -15.36
CA ARG A 277 3.79 -9.89 -13.90
C ARG A 277 4.77 -8.80 -13.51
N ALA A 278 5.98 -8.81 -14.07
CA ALA A 278 6.95 -7.73 -13.85
C ALA A 278 6.37 -6.37 -14.25
N GLY A 279 5.67 -6.30 -15.39
CA GLY A 279 4.96 -5.11 -15.83
C GLY A 279 3.89 -4.66 -14.84
N CYS A 280 3.11 -5.58 -14.26
CA CYS A 280 2.12 -5.27 -13.23
C CYS A 280 2.77 -4.73 -11.94
N PHE A 281 3.86 -5.34 -11.46
CA PHE A 281 4.58 -4.90 -10.26
C PHE A 281 5.17 -3.51 -10.43
N LEU A 282 5.81 -3.26 -11.56
CA LEU A 282 6.39 -1.95 -11.89
C LEU A 282 5.31 -0.87 -12.07
N THR A 283 4.22 -1.19 -12.78
CA THR A 283 3.09 -0.26 -12.95
C THR A 283 2.50 0.11 -11.60
N MET A 284 2.33 -0.87 -10.69
CA MET A 284 1.85 -0.62 -9.33
C MET A 284 2.79 0.28 -8.56
N ALA A 285 4.08 -0.03 -8.53
CA ALA A 285 5.07 0.77 -7.82
C ALA A 285 5.11 2.23 -8.31
N LEU A 286 5.17 2.43 -9.63
CA LEU A 286 5.21 3.76 -10.24
C LEU A 286 3.91 4.56 -10.00
N ALA A 287 2.74 3.92 -10.13
CA ALA A 287 1.46 4.57 -9.90
C ALA A 287 1.32 5.04 -8.43
N VAL A 288 1.79 4.23 -7.49
CA VAL A 288 1.73 4.55 -6.05
C VAL A 288 2.74 5.63 -5.67
N ILE A 289 3.89 5.75 -6.36
CA ILE A 289 4.83 6.87 -6.17
C ILE A 289 4.08 8.21 -6.32
N GLY A 290 3.37 8.39 -7.42
CA GLY A 290 2.60 9.61 -7.68
C GLY A 290 1.50 9.85 -6.65
N MET A 291 0.75 8.81 -6.31
CA MET A 291 -0.40 8.91 -5.41
C MET A 291 0.01 9.32 -3.99
N PHE A 292 1.06 8.75 -3.39
CA PHE A 292 1.47 9.07 -2.02
C PHE A 292 2.02 10.49 -1.89
N GLY A 293 2.80 10.95 -2.86
CA GLY A 293 3.24 12.35 -2.90
C GLY A 293 2.05 13.31 -2.96
N LEU A 294 1.05 12.99 -3.78
CA LEU A 294 -0.15 13.81 -3.86
C LEU A 294 -0.92 13.89 -2.54
N PHE A 295 -1.13 12.76 -1.85
CA PHE A 295 -1.83 12.78 -0.56
C PHE A 295 -1.14 13.70 0.44
N LEU A 296 0.20 13.64 0.51
CA LEU A 296 0.98 14.53 1.36
C LEU A 296 0.75 16.00 0.98
N PHE A 297 0.96 16.36 -0.29
CA PHE A 297 0.87 17.77 -0.71
C PHE A 297 -0.54 18.31 -0.64
N MET A 298 -1.57 17.53 -1.05
CA MET A 298 -2.96 17.99 -0.97
C MET A 298 -3.43 18.15 0.46
N THR A 299 -3.00 17.31 1.39
CA THR A 299 -3.33 17.50 2.81
C THR A 299 -2.80 18.85 3.32
N TYR A 300 -1.52 19.13 3.05
CA TYR A 300 -0.92 20.41 3.45
C TYR A 300 -1.49 21.59 2.69
N TYR A 301 -1.75 21.45 1.40
CA TYR A 301 -2.37 22.51 0.60
C TYR A 301 -3.76 22.86 1.14
N LEU A 302 -4.60 21.88 1.43
CA LEU A 302 -5.94 22.10 1.97
C LEU A 302 -5.90 22.71 3.38
N GLN A 303 -5.03 22.20 4.28
CA GLN A 303 -5.00 22.66 5.67
C GLN A 303 -4.19 23.95 5.87
N VAL A 304 -3.05 24.11 5.17
CA VAL A 304 -2.12 25.23 5.41
C VAL A 304 -2.33 26.39 4.42
N ILE A 305 -2.74 26.11 3.18
CA ILE A 305 -2.93 27.15 2.16
C ILE A 305 -4.40 27.60 2.09
N LEU A 306 -5.35 26.64 2.10
CA LEU A 306 -6.80 26.93 2.03
C LEU A 306 -7.46 27.02 3.39
N ASP A 307 -6.70 26.86 4.50
CA ASP A 307 -7.16 26.92 5.88
C ASP A 307 -8.37 26.00 6.18
N TYR A 308 -8.41 24.81 5.52
CA TYR A 308 -9.44 23.81 5.79
C TYR A 308 -9.20 23.13 7.13
N SER A 309 -10.27 22.90 7.88
CA SER A 309 -10.19 22.05 9.06
C SER A 309 -9.83 20.60 8.69
N PRO A 310 -9.29 19.81 9.63
CA PRO A 310 -9.02 18.38 9.40
C PRO A 310 -10.23 17.60 8.90
N VAL A 311 -11.44 17.87 9.42
CA VAL A 311 -12.69 17.24 8.95
C VAL A 311 -12.98 17.62 7.50
N MET A 312 -12.89 18.91 7.17
CA MET A 312 -13.13 19.37 5.80
C MET A 312 -12.11 18.79 4.83
N THR A 313 -10.85 18.66 5.25
CA THR A 313 -9.80 18.01 4.46
C THR A 313 -10.12 16.53 4.21
N GLY A 314 -10.58 15.81 5.24
CA GLY A 314 -11.00 14.41 5.09
C GLY A 314 -12.17 14.27 4.11
N LEU A 315 -13.18 15.14 4.20
CA LEU A 315 -14.30 15.16 3.26
C LEU A 315 -13.87 15.51 1.83
N ALA A 316 -12.89 16.39 1.67
CA ALA A 316 -12.34 16.79 0.38
C ALA A 316 -11.67 15.63 -0.37
N PHE A 317 -11.18 14.59 0.32
CA PHE A 317 -10.64 13.38 -0.32
C PHE A 317 -11.71 12.33 -0.70
N LEU A 318 -12.95 12.44 -0.24
CA LEU A 318 -13.99 11.45 -0.56
C LEU A 318 -14.25 11.30 -2.07
N PRO A 319 -14.29 12.36 -2.89
CA PRO A 319 -14.49 12.23 -4.33
C PRO A 319 -13.41 11.36 -4.99
N LEU A 320 -12.14 11.47 -4.57
CA LEU A 320 -11.06 10.62 -5.04
C LEU A 320 -11.35 9.14 -4.71
N THR A 321 -11.74 8.85 -3.47
CA THR A 321 -12.01 7.47 -3.03
C THR A 321 -13.20 6.88 -3.78
N VAL A 322 -14.31 7.63 -3.92
CA VAL A 322 -15.49 7.21 -4.69
C VAL A 322 -15.11 6.96 -6.16
N ALA A 323 -14.28 7.81 -6.74
CA ALA A 323 -13.80 7.64 -8.11
C ALA A 323 -12.90 6.39 -8.26
N ILE A 324 -12.00 6.08 -7.30
CA ILE A 324 -11.21 4.84 -7.31
C ILE A 324 -12.14 3.62 -7.28
N ILE A 325 -13.12 3.60 -6.38
CA ILE A 325 -14.08 2.50 -6.25
C ILE A 325 -14.88 2.35 -7.56
N THR A 326 -15.38 3.44 -8.12
CA THR A 326 -16.13 3.44 -9.37
C THR A 326 -15.27 2.92 -10.52
N GLY A 327 -14.05 3.44 -10.67
CA GLY A 327 -13.09 2.98 -11.69
C GLY A 327 -12.78 1.48 -11.57
N SER A 328 -12.58 0.98 -10.34
CA SER A 328 -12.26 -0.43 -10.08
C SER A 328 -13.47 -1.34 -10.31
N THR A 329 -14.63 -1.02 -9.72
CA THR A 329 -15.76 -1.97 -9.65
C THR A 329 -16.74 -1.83 -10.80
N GLN A 330 -16.99 -0.62 -11.29
CA GLN A 330 -17.96 -0.38 -12.34
C GLN A 330 -17.34 -0.38 -13.74
N ILE A 331 -16.09 0.04 -13.87
CA ILE A 331 -15.44 0.15 -15.16
C ILE A 331 -14.46 -1.01 -15.37
N ALA A 332 -13.39 -1.10 -14.54
CA ALA A 332 -12.33 -2.08 -14.74
C ALA A 332 -12.84 -3.51 -14.60
N ALA A 333 -13.62 -3.83 -13.57
CA ALA A 333 -14.13 -5.18 -13.34
C ALA A 333 -15.04 -5.70 -14.48
N ARG A 334 -15.83 -4.82 -15.08
CA ARG A 334 -16.71 -5.18 -16.19
C ARG A 334 -15.99 -5.30 -17.53
N LEU A 335 -15.00 -4.45 -17.76
CA LEU A 335 -14.27 -4.41 -19.03
C LEU A 335 -13.15 -5.45 -19.09
N LEU A 336 -12.58 -5.87 -17.96
CA LEU A 336 -11.45 -6.80 -17.92
C LEU A 336 -11.76 -8.14 -18.58
N ASP A 337 -13.03 -8.56 -18.56
CA ASP A 337 -13.51 -9.77 -19.22
C ASP A 337 -13.52 -9.67 -20.75
N HIS A 338 -13.52 -8.44 -21.29
CA HIS A 338 -13.70 -8.18 -22.72
C HIS A 338 -12.46 -7.57 -23.39
N VAL A 339 -11.64 -6.86 -22.62
CA VAL A 339 -10.47 -6.14 -23.17
C VAL A 339 -9.16 -6.58 -22.49
N ALA A 340 -8.05 -6.45 -23.21
CA ALA A 340 -6.74 -6.77 -22.64
C ALA A 340 -6.43 -5.81 -21.48
N PRO A 341 -5.85 -6.29 -20.36
CA PRO A 341 -5.56 -5.48 -19.16
C PRO A 341 -4.79 -4.19 -19.45
N ARG A 342 -3.84 -4.22 -20.39
CA ARG A 342 -3.07 -3.03 -20.82
C ARG A 342 -3.94 -1.89 -21.35
N LEU A 343 -5.10 -2.22 -21.97
CA LEU A 343 -6.04 -1.23 -22.50
C LEU A 343 -6.90 -0.57 -21.40
N LEU A 344 -6.80 -1.02 -20.18
CA LEU A 344 -7.37 -0.40 -18.98
C LEU A 344 -6.29 0.36 -18.19
N MET A 345 -5.14 -0.29 -17.95
CA MET A 345 -4.06 0.26 -17.14
C MET A 345 -3.41 1.49 -17.77
N ALA A 346 -3.10 1.44 -19.10
CA ALA A 346 -2.41 2.54 -19.76
C ALA A 346 -3.29 3.80 -19.90
N PRO A 347 -4.56 3.71 -20.36
CA PRO A 347 -5.47 4.86 -20.31
C PRO A 347 -5.79 5.31 -18.88
N GLY A 348 -5.84 4.38 -17.91
CA GLY A 348 -6.00 4.72 -16.50
C GLY A 348 -4.85 5.58 -15.98
N ALA A 349 -3.61 5.22 -16.30
CA ALA A 349 -2.44 6.01 -15.96
C ALA A 349 -2.42 7.38 -16.65
N LEU A 350 -2.83 7.44 -17.93
CA LEU A 350 -2.97 8.70 -18.65
C LEU A 350 -4.03 9.60 -17.98
N LEU A 351 -5.18 9.04 -17.62
CA LEU A 351 -6.25 9.76 -16.94
C LEU A 351 -5.79 10.32 -15.58
N ALA A 352 -5.08 9.50 -14.81
CA ALA A 352 -4.49 9.94 -13.54
C ALA A 352 -3.43 11.02 -13.73
N ALA A 353 -2.58 10.89 -14.75
CA ALA A 353 -1.57 11.90 -15.08
C ALA A 353 -2.22 13.23 -15.51
N VAL A 354 -3.30 13.20 -16.30
CA VAL A 354 -4.07 14.40 -16.66
C VAL A 354 -4.66 15.05 -15.41
N GLY A 355 -5.22 14.27 -14.49
CA GLY A 355 -5.68 14.80 -13.20
C GLY A 355 -4.55 15.48 -12.41
N MET A 356 -3.36 14.87 -12.37
CA MET A 356 -2.18 15.50 -11.74
C MET A 356 -1.76 16.78 -12.47
N MET A 357 -1.78 16.80 -13.79
CA MET A 357 -1.43 17.99 -14.58
C MET A 357 -2.38 19.16 -14.30
N LEU A 358 -3.66 18.94 -14.06
CA LEU A 358 -4.58 20.00 -13.65
C LEU A 358 -4.13 20.66 -12.33
N LEU A 359 -3.58 19.88 -11.40
CA LEU A 359 -3.08 20.40 -10.12
C LEU A 359 -1.77 21.19 -10.24
N THR A 360 -1.08 21.13 -11.36
CA THR A 360 0.14 21.94 -11.55
C THR A 360 -0.16 23.42 -11.75
N GLY A 361 -1.41 23.79 -12.04
CA GLY A 361 -1.89 25.17 -12.11
C GLY A 361 -2.33 25.76 -10.76
N LEU A 362 -2.16 25.05 -9.64
CA LEU A 362 -2.57 25.54 -8.31
C LEU A 362 -1.80 26.81 -7.90
N THR A 363 -2.54 27.73 -7.30
CA THR A 363 -2.06 29.00 -6.72
C THR A 363 -2.55 29.11 -5.28
N VAL A 364 -2.11 30.11 -4.55
CA VAL A 364 -2.60 30.38 -3.17
C VAL A 364 -4.09 30.78 -3.13
N HIS A 365 -4.70 31.09 -4.28
CA HIS A 365 -6.10 31.51 -4.41
C HIS A 365 -6.97 30.49 -5.15
N SER A 366 -6.47 29.30 -5.46
CA SER A 366 -7.23 28.28 -6.19
C SER A 366 -8.44 27.79 -5.40
N SER A 367 -9.51 27.49 -6.12
CA SER A 367 -10.78 27.00 -5.56
C SER A 367 -10.82 25.48 -5.54
N TYR A 368 -11.30 24.91 -4.45
CA TYR A 368 -11.46 23.45 -4.36
C TYR A 368 -12.36 22.91 -5.48
N ALA A 369 -13.52 23.53 -5.72
CA ALA A 369 -14.51 23.01 -6.66
C ALA A 369 -14.07 23.10 -8.13
N ALA A 370 -13.35 24.16 -8.50
CA ALA A 370 -12.93 24.36 -9.89
C ALA A 370 -11.57 23.69 -10.20
N ASP A 371 -10.61 23.76 -9.28
CA ASP A 371 -9.22 23.42 -9.58
C ASP A 371 -8.83 22.04 -9.01
N ILE A 372 -9.36 21.62 -7.84
CA ILE A 372 -8.95 20.41 -7.14
C ILE A 372 -9.91 19.25 -7.41
N LEU A 373 -11.22 19.46 -7.25
CA LEU A 373 -12.22 18.40 -7.35
C LEU A 373 -12.18 17.63 -8.70
N PRO A 374 -12.13 18.29 -9.87
CA PRO A 374 -12.04 17.59 -11.16
C PRO A 374 -10.77 16.74 -11.25
N ALA A 375 -9.65 17.26 -10.75
CA ALA A 375 -8.37 16.56 -10.74
C ALA A 375 -8.44 15.29 -9.88
N LEU A 376 -9.01 15.37 -8.66
CA LEU A 376 -9.18 14.22 -7.77
C LEU A 376 -10.07 13.14 -8.38
N ILE A 377 -11.15 13.52 -9.08
CA ILE A 377 -12.04 12.56 -9.77
C ILE A 377 -11.29 11.84 -10.89
N LEU A 378 -10.57 12.57 -11.75
CA LEU A 378 -9.79 11.97 -12.85
C LEU A 378 -8.71 11.03 -12.32
N MET A 379 -7.99 11.46 -11.31
CA MET A 379 -6.98 10.63 -10.66
C MET A 379 -7.59 9.36 -10.04
N GLY A 380 -8.70 9.50 -9.33
CA GLY A 380 -9.38 8.37 -8.71
C GLY A 380 -9.84 7.34 -9.73
N LEU A 381 -10.50 7.78 -10.80
CA LEU A 381 -10.91 6.90 -11.91
C LEU A 381 -9.70 6.21 -12.54
N GLY A 382 -8.62 6.96 -12.81
CA GLY A 382 -7.38 6.42 -13.37
C GLY A 382 -6.74 5.36 -12.47
N MET A 383 -6.64 5.62 -11.16
CA MET A 383 -6.10 4.65 -10.19
C MET A 383 -6.97 3.39 -10.08
N GLY A 384 -8.31 3.55 -10.14
CA GLY A 384 -9.23 2.42 -10.19
C GLY A 384 -9.01 1.52 -11.41
N LEU A 385 -8.73 2.12 -12.57
CA LEU A 385 -8.40 1.42 -13.81
C LEU A 385 -7.00 0.76 -13.79
N ILE A 386 -6.14 1.11 -12.83
CA ILE A 386 -4.82 0.47 -12.63
C ILE A 386 -4.91 -0.63 -11.59
N PHE A 387 -5.41 -0.35 -10.39
CA PHE A 387 -5.33 -1.25 -9.24
C PHE A 387 -6.01 -2.60 -9.50
N MET A 388 -7.26 -2.58 -9.91
CA MET A 388 -8.02 -3.81 -10.12
C MET A 388 -7.40 -4.69 -11.22
N PRO A 389 -7.09 -4.18 -12.45
CA PRO A 389 -6.46 -5.00 -13.46
C PRO A 389 -5.05 -5.48 -13.10
N VAL A 390 -4.26 -4.71 -12.35
CA VAL A 390 -2.93 -5.16 -11.86
C VAL A 390 -3.08 -6.38 -10.96
N PHE A 391 -3.94 -6.32 -9.94
CA PHE A 391 -4.15 -7.45 -9.04
C PHE A 391 -4.67 -8.69 -9.79
N ALA A 392 -5.69 -8.52 -10.63
CA ALA A 392 -6.28 -9.61 -11.39
C ALA A 392 -5.28 -10.25 -12.36
N THR A 393 -4.49 -9.44 -13.09
CA THR A 393 -3.57 -9.93 -14.11
C THR A 393 -2.32 -10.57 -13.50
N ALA A 394 -1.75 -9.97 -12.46
CA ALA A 394 -0.55 -10.51 -11.82
C ALA A 394 -0.81 -11.86 -11.13
N THR A 395 -2.02 -12.09 -10.61
CA THR A 395 -2.39 -13.34 -9.94
C THR A 395 -2.99 -14.38 -10.88
N ALA A 396 -3.32 -14.02 -12.12
CA ALA A 396 -3.88 -14.94 -13.10
C ALA A 396 -2.89 -16.06 -13.48
N GLY A 397 -3.35 -17.31 -13.48
CA GLY A 397 -2.56 -18.49 -13.89
C GLY A 397 -1.34 -18.78 -13.00
N VAL A 398 -1.30 -18.23 -11.80
CA VAL A 398 -0.26 -18.53 -10.81
C VAL A 398 -0.58 -19.84 -10.13
N ALA A 399 0.42 -20.70 -9.95
CA ALA A 399 0.26 -21.94 -9.20
C ALA A 399 -0.18 -21.66 -7.77
N PRO A 400 -1.03 -22.49 -7.14
CA PRO A 400 -1.56 -22.24 -5.80
C PRO A 400 -0.49 -21.96 -4.74
N GLN A 401 0.68 -22.62 -4.84
CA GLN A 401 1.81 -22.42 -3.94
C GLN A 401 2.47 -21.06 -4.09
N ASP A 402 2.38 -20.40 -5.24
CA ASP A 402 3.01 -19.12 -5.56
C ASP A 402 2.06 -17.93 -5.40
N SER A 403 0.75 -18.19 -5.21
CA SER A 403 -0.28 -17.15 -5.15
C SER A 403 -0.04 -16.16 -3.99
N GLY A 404 0.40 -16.66 -2.84
CA GLY A 404 0.74 -15.85 -1.67
C GLY A 404 1.92 -14.91 -1.94
N VAL A 405 2.99 -15.43 -2.54
CA VAL A 405 4.19 -14.63 -2.85
C VAL A 405 3.88 -13.59 -3.93
N THR A 406 3.08 -13.94 -4.94
CA THR A 406 2.66 -12.99 -5.99
C THR A 406 1.86 -11.83 -5.41
N SER A 407 0.87 -12.12 -4.56
CA SER A 407 0.09 -11.09 -3.88
C SER A 407 0.96 -10.23 -2.93
N ALA A 408 1.87 -10.87 -2.20
CA ALA A 408 2.82 -10.16 -1.34
C ALA A 408 3.74 -9.25 -2.18
N THR A 409 4.16 -9.67 -3.37
CA THR A 409 4.99 -8.84 -4.26
C THR A 409 4.25 -7.60 -4.76
N ILE A 410 2.95 -7.72 -5.10
CA ILE A 410 2.13 -6.54 -5.45
C ILE A 410 2.07 -5.56 -4.28
N ASN A 411 1.78 -6.05 -3.08
CA ASN A 411 1.73 -5.21 -1.88
C ASN A 411 3.09 -4.60 -1.54
N THR A 412 4.18 -5.37 -1.68
CA THR A 412 5.55 -4.83 -1.55
C THR A 412 5.80 -3.71 -2.56
N SER A 413 5.39 -3.89 -3.82
CA SER A 413 5.51 -2.85 -4.86
C SER A 413 4.75 -1.58 -4.49
N GLN A 414 3.55 -1.71 -3.90
CA GLN A 414 2.79 -0.56 -3.38
C GLN A 414 3.54 0.16 -2.24
N GLN A 415 4.02 -0.58 -1.26
CA GLN A 415 4.66 0.02 -0.08
C GLN A 415 6.03 0.64 -0.43
N VAL A 416 6.81 -0.03 -1.26
CA VAL A 416 8.09 0.49 -1.77
C VAL A 416 7.85 1.73 -2.63
N GLY A 417 6.86 1.67 -3.53
CA GLY A 417 6.43 2.84 -4.31
C GLY A 417 6.02 4.00 -3.42
N GLY A 418 5.20 3.75 -2.39
CA GLY A 418 4.79 4.76 -1.42
C GLY A 418 5.97 5.39 -0.67
N SER A 419 6.92 4.57 -0.21
CA SER A 419 8.13 5.05 0.49
C SER A 419 8.99 5.93 -0.40
N ILE A 420 9.31 5.45 -1.61
CA ILE A 420 10.12 6.20 -2.58
C ILE A 420 9.36 7.48 -2.99
N GLY A 421 8.07 7.37 -3.28
CA GLY A 421 7.25 8.49 -3.71
C GLY A 421 7.22 9.60 -2.68
N THR A 422 6.93 9.25 -1.43
CA THR A 422 6.90 10.24 -0.32
C THR A 422 8.26 10.89 -0.14
N ALA A 423 9.35 10.11 -0.10
CA ALA A 423 10.70 10.65 0.10
C ALA A 423 11.16 11.51 -1.08
N LEU A 424 11.08 10.98 -2.30
CA LEU A 424 11.51 11.68 -3.53
C LEU A 424 10.71 12.97 -3.75
N LEU A 425 9.39 12.88 -3.77
CA LEU A 425 8.55 14.01 -4.13
C LEU A 425 8.56 15.09 -3.04
N ASN A 426 8.64 14.72 -1.74
CA ASN A 426 8.82 15.72 -0.69
C ASN A 426 10.17 16.43 -0.80
N THR A 427 11.26 15.73 -1.14
CA THR A 427 12.56 16.34 -1.38
C THR A 427 12.51 17.33 -2.55
N VAL A 428 11.88 16.96 -3.67
CA VAL A 428 11.67 17.86 -4.81
C VAL A 428 10.85 19.08 -4.40
N ALA A 429 9.75 18.88 -3.68
CA ALA A 429 8.88 19.97 -3.25
C ALA A 429 9.63 20.96 -2.33
N THR A 430 10.28 20.46 -1.27
CA THR A 430 10.95 21.31 -0.29
C THR A 430 12.15 22.06 -0.89
N THR A 431 12.93 21.40 -1.76
CA THR A 431 14.06 22.04 -2.46
C THR A 431 13.56 23.13 -3.40
N SER A 432 12.50 22.87 -4.18
CA SER A 432 11.93 23.85 -5.10
C SER A 432 11.28 25.03 -4.35
N SER A 433 10.60 24.76 -3.23
CA SER A 433 10.04 25.80 -2.36
C SER A 433 11.14 26.72 -1.82
N ALA A 434 12.22 26.15 -1.28
CA ALA A 434 13.35 26.91 -0.74
C ALA A 434 14.02 27.78 -1.81
N ALA A 435 14.24 27.23 -3.01
CA ALA A 435 14.82 27.97 -4.13
C ALA A 435 13.92 29.15 -4.56
N TYR A 436 12.60 28.94 -4.65
CA TYR A 436 11.65 29.99 -4.97
C TYR A 436 11.66 31.10 -3.93
N ILE A 437 11.55 30.77 -2.64
CA ILE A 437 11.55 31.74 -1.53
C ILE A 437 12.84 32.55 -1.55
N THR A 438 14.00 31.90 -1.71
CA THR A 438 15.29 32.61 -1.74
C THR A 438 15.40 33.58 -2.91
N ALA A 439 14.83 33.22 -4.07
CA ALA A 439 14.88 34.07 -5.26
C ALA A 439 13.92 35.27 -5.22
N HIS A 440 12.80 35.18 -4.50
CA HIS A 440 11.73 36.17 -4.53
C HIS A 440 11.59 36.98 -3.23
N LEU A 441 12.25 36.58 -2.14
CA LEU A 441 12.21 37.29 -0.87
C LEU A 441 13.17 38.49 -0.91
N THR A 442 12.70 39.58 -1.52
CA THR A 442 13.44 40.84 -1.62
C THR A 442 13.10 41.83 -0.50
N ASP A 443 11.89 41.74 0.05
CA ASP A 443 11.37 42.57 1.12
C ASP A 443 10.90 41.72 2.31
N PRO A 444 11.41 41.94 3.55
CA PRO A 444 10.96 41.28 4.75
C PRO A 444 9.45 41.40 5.01
N ALA A 445 8.79 42.47 4.57
CA ALA A 445 7.35 42.67 4.71
C ALA A 445 6.53 41.66 3.87
N GLN A 446 7.09 41.12 2.80
CA GLN A 446 6.43 40.15 1.92
C GLN A 446 6.75 38.69 2.26
N ARG A 447 7.44 38.47 3.40
CA ARG A 447 7.91 37.14 3.78
C ARG A 447 6.80 36.09 3.82
N GLU A 448 5.64 36.43 4.37
CA GLU A 448 4.53 35.49 4.52
C GLU A 448 3.94 35.10 3.15
N SER A 449 3.64 36.10 2.29
CA SER A 449 3.09 35.84 0.95
C SER A 449 4.07 35.03 0.08
N VAL A 450 5.35 35.43 0.04
CA VAL A 450 6.39 34.74 -0.72
C VAL A 450 6.61 33.30 -0.20
N THR A 451 6.49 33.08 1.12
CA THR A 451 6.58 31.74 1.69
C THR A 451 5.40 30.88 1.26
N ARG A 452 4.16 31.37 1.34
CA ARG A 452 2.96 30.63 0.87
C ARG A 452 3.05 30.30 -0.63
N GLU A 453 3.44 31.26 -1.45
CA GLU A 453 3.63 31.06 -2.90
C GLU A 453 4.76 30.04 -3.18
N GLY A 454 5.87 30.15 -2.46
CA GLY A 454 6.98 29.22 -2.59
C GLY A 454 6.62 27.77 -2.23
N ILE A 455 5.80 27.58 -1.20
CA ILE A 455 5.26 26.26 -0.82
C ILE A 455 4.40 25.70 -1.96
N VAL A 456 3.48 26.48 -2.49
CA VAL A 456 2.61 26.07 -3.60
C VAL A 456 3.45 25.76 -4.84
N HIS A 457 4.45 26.61 -5.17
CA HIS A 457 5.38 26.35 -6.28
C HIS A 457 6.10 25.01 -6.11
N GLY A 458 6.62 24.72 -4.93
CA GLY A 458 7.27 23.43 -4.65
C GLY A 458 6.32 22.24 -4.87
N TYR A 459 5.06 22.34 -4.43
CA TYR A 459 4.07 21.28 -4.67
C TYR A 459 3.76 21.11 -6.15
N THR A 460 3.59 22.18 -6.91
CA THR A 460 3.34 22.09 -8.36
C THR A 460 4.50 21.45 -9.11
N VAL A 461 5.75 21.79 -8.76
CA VAL A 461 6.94 21.13 -9.33
C VAL A 461 6.97 19.64 -9.00
N ALA A 462 6.72 19.27 -7.76
CA ALA A 462 6.68 17.84 -7.38
C ALA A 462 5.53 17.09 -8.08
N ILE A 463 4.38 17.73 -8.28
CA ILE A 463 3.25 17.14 -9.01
C ILE A 463 3.58 16.94 -10.50
N TRP A 464 4.39 17.81 -11.13
CA TRP A 464 4.92 17.57 -12.48
C TRP A 464 5.74 16.27 -12.55
N TRP A 465 6.62 16.04 -11.58
CA TRP A 465 7.37 14.80 -11.49
C TRP A 465 6.46 13.59 -11.26
N ALA A 466 5.47 13.72 -10.39
CA ALA A 466 4.48 12.68 -10.13
C ALA A 466 3.70 12.33 -11.41
N ALA A 467 3.27 13.32 -12.19
CA ALA A 467 2.60 13.12 -13.48
C ALA A 467 3.51 12.42 -14.51
N ALA A 468 4.77 12.81 -14.59
CA ALA A 468 5.75 12.15 -15.46
C ALA A 468 5.95 10.67 -15.08
N ILE A 469 6.07 10.38 -13.78
CA ILE A 469 6.18 9.00 -13.27
C ILE A 469 4.89 8.21 -13.57
N MET A 470 3.73 8.83 -13.45
CA MET A 470 2.44 8.20 -13.80
C MET A 470 2.34 7.88 -15.29
N LEU A 471 2.82 8.77 -16.18
CA LEU A 471 2.93 8.48 -17.62
C LEU A 471 3.88 7.32 -17.89
N LEU A 472 5.00 7.26 -17.16
CA LEU A 472 5.93 6.11 -17.23
C LEU A 472 5.24 4.81 -16.78
N ALA A 473 4.40 4.85 -15.74
CA ALA A 473 3.61 3.69 -15.32
C ALA A 473 2.68 3.22 -16.46
N GLY A 474 2.02 4.14 -17.15
CA GLY A 474 1.19 3.85 -18.32
C GLY A 474 1.98 3.24 -19.48
N LEU A 475 3.18 3.75 -19.75
CA LEU A 475 4.08 3.20 -20.78
C LEU A 475 4.54 1.77 -20.43
N VAL A 476 4.92 1.53 -19.17
CA VAL A 476 5.28 0.20 -18.65
C VAL A 476 4.10 -0.76 -18.81
N ALA A 477 2.90 -0.36 -18.42
CA ALA A 477 1.69 -1.16 -18.59
C ALA A 477 1.43 -1.51 -20.07
N ALA A 478 1.52 -0.52 -20.96
CA ALA A 478 1.29 -0.71 -22.39
C ALA A 478 2.30 -1.65 -23.04
N LEU A 479 3.58 -1.56 -22.66
CA LEU A 479 4.67 -2.31 -23.29
C LEU A 479 4.87 -3.69 -22.65
N MET A 480 4.75 -3.83 -21.33
CA MET A 480 5.09 -5.07 -20.63
C MET A 480 3.90 -5.99 -20.37
N VAL A 481 2.69 -5.43 -20.17
CA VAL A 481 1.49 -6.23 -19.87
C VAL A 481 0.91 -6.76 -21.19
N THR A 482 1.26 -8.00 -21.54
CA THR A 482 0.87 -8.64 -22.80
C THR A 482 -0.28 -9.65 -22.65
N ALA A 483 -0.86 -9.77 -21.45
CA ALA A 483 -2.00 -10.67 -21.18
C ALA A 483 -3.18 -10.38 -22.11
N LYS A 484 -3.83 -11.45 -22.57
CA LYS A 484 -5.09 -11.38 -23.31
C LYS A 484 -6.26 -11.32 -22.34
N PRO A 485 -7.46 -10.89 -22.79
CA PRO A 485 -8.67 -10.99 -21.98
C PRO A 485 -8.84 -12.43 -21.45
N PRO A 486 -9.31 -12.64 -20.21
CA PRO A 486 -9.62 -13.96 -19.69
C PRO A 486 -10.70 -14.61 -20.57
N LYS A 487 -10.41 -15.78 -21.14
CA LYS A 487 -11.43 -16.53 -21.88
C LYS A 487 -12.42 -17.14 -20.89
N HIS A 488 -13.64 -16.68 -20.87
CA HIS A 488 -14.75 -17.38 -20.22
C HIS A 488 -14.94 -18.71 -20.94
N GLY A 489 -14.64 -19.84 -20.30
CA GLY A 489 -14.94 -21.18 -20.84
C GLY A 489 -13.85 -22.25 -20.74
N ALA A 490 -12.66 -21.97 -20.22
CA ALA A 490 -11.59 -22.97 -20.17
C ALA A 490 -11.53 -23.82 -18.86
N ALA A 491 -12.52 -23.70 -17.97
CA ALA A 491 -12.56 -24.44 -16.70
C ALA A 491 -13.53 -25.62 -16.66
N GLN A 492 -14.15 -25.97 -17.79
CA GLN A 492 -14.98 -27.18 -17.88
C GLN A 492 -14.62 -27.93 -19.15
N GLY A 493 -13.73 -28.93 -19.05
CA GLY A 493 -13.52 -29.89 -20.13
C GLY A 493 -12.09 -30.10 -20.60
N ALA A 494 -11.13 -30.24 -19.71
CA ALA A 494 -9.97 -31.05 -20.04
C ALA A 494 -10.38 -32.53 -19.80
N PRO A 495 -10.46 -33.39 -20.83
CA PRO A 495 -10.64 -34.82 -20.59
C PRO A 495 -9.44 -35.33 -19.81
N VAL A 496 -9.70 -35.99 -18.69
CA VAL A 496 -8.69 -36.78 -17.99
C VAL A 496 -8.14 -37.78 -19.04
N PRO A 497 -6.83 -37.84 -19.27
CA PRO A 497 -6.29 -38.87 -20.12
C PRO A 497 -6.63 -40.22 -19.46
N GLU A 498 -7.43 -41.05 -20.13
CA GLU A 498 -7.60 -42.46 -19.82
C GLU A 498 -6.20 -43.09 -19.84
N GLN A 499 -5.73 -43.50 -18.69
CA GLN A 499 -4.59 -44.39 -18.61
C GLN A 499 -5.05 -45.74 -19.20
N VAL A 500 -4.64 -45.98 -20.44
CA VAL A 500 -4.75 -47.30 -21.05
C VAL A 500 -3.77 -48.21 -20.32
N ALA A 501 -4.30 -49.34 -19.85
CA ALA A 501 -3.67 -50.38 -19.08
C ALA A 501 -2.39 -50.97 -19.73
#